data_a552646e96f9a2811b6d57b079034706
#
_entry.id   a552646e96f9a2811b6d57b079034706
#
_cell.length_a   1.000
_cell.length_b   1.000
_cell.length_c   1.000
_cell.angle_alpha   90.00
_cell.angle_beta   90.00
_cell.angle_gamma   90.00
#
_symmetry.space_group_name_H-M   'P 1'
#
loop_
_entity.id
_entity.type
_entity.pdbx_description
1 polymer ?
#
loop_
_entity_poly.entity_id
_entity_poly.type
_entity_poly.pdbx_seq_one_letter_code
_entity_poly.pdbx_strand_id
1 'polypeptide(L)'
;MSAGPTPTTGPVVGFDLDMTLIDTVPGFADVLRALGRELGVDFPVEQMTERLGPPLEHLLAGHLPEEQIGPAGDRFRALYPDHAITSVPALPGAHAALDAVRGHGGRVLVVTGKFTPNARLHLDRLDLRADRLEGWVWGVGKAEVLREEGAGVYVGDHVHDVEGAHAADALSVSVLTGGCTRSELLDAGTDVVLESLLEFPDWLDDHVRDGLGGLAG
;
A
#
# COMPACT_ATOMS: atom_id res chain seq x y z
N MET A 1 20.16 20.63 1.83
CA MET A 1 20.08 20.46 0.36
C MET A 1 19.81 18.98 0.13
N SER A 2 18.57 18.61 -0.15
CA SER A 2 18.21 17.23 -0.49
C SER A 2 18.80 16.93 -1.86
N ALA A 3 19.59 15.88 -1.98
CA ALA A 3 20.04 15.40 -3.29
C ALA A 3 18.77 14.98 -4.05
N GLY A 4 18.58 15.51 -5.25
CA GLY A 4 17.49 15.09 -6.13
C GLY A 4 17.61 13.60 -6.46
N PRO A 5 16.52 12.97 -6.93
CA PRO A 5 16.52 11.55 -7.23
C PRO A 5 17.61 11.21 -8.24
N THR A 6 18.31 10.11 -7.98
CA THR A 6 19.33 9.61 -8.92
C THR A 6 18.63 9.23 -10.23
N PRO A 7 19.06 9.74 -11.38
CA PRO A 7 18.46 9.37 -12.64
C PRO A 7 18.57 7.85 -12.86
N THR A 8 17.43 7.19 -13.02
CA THR A 8 17.35 5.77 -13.36
C THR A 8 16.95 5.62 -14.83
N THR A 9 17.44 4.59 -15.50
CA THR A 9 17.04 4.24 -16.85
C THR A 9 15.91 3.20 -16.88
N GLY A 10 15.59 2.62 -15.72
CA GLY A 10 14.53 1.63 -15.54
C GLY A 10 13.22 2.24 -15.03
N PRO A 11 12.18 1.41 -14.90
CA PRO A 11 10.85 1.86 -14.47
C PRO A 11 10.88 2.37 -13.01
N VAL A 12 10.11 3.41 -12.72
CA VAL A 12 9.81 3.83 -11.36
C VAL A 12 8.42 3.31 -11.01
N VAL A 13 8.35 2.41 -10.02
CA VAL A 13 7.12 1.75 -9.62
C VAL A 13 6.81 2.08 -8.17
N GLY A 14 5.61 2.63 -7.93
CA GLY A 14 5.05 2.81 -6.61
C GLY A 14 4.20 1.61 -6.19
N PHE A 15 4.24 1.26 -4.92
CA PHE A 15 3.40 0.23 -4.30
C PHE A 15 2.67 0.82 -3.10
N ASP A 16 1.42 0.44 -2.89
CA ASP A 16 0.83 0.52 -1.57
C ASP A 16 1.45 -0.53 -0.65
N LEU A 17 1.19 -0.44 0.64
CA LEU A 17 1.76 -1.33 1.64
C LEU A 17 0.73 -2.34 2.16
N ASP A 18 -0.33 -1.82 2.80
CA ASP A 18 -1.34 -2.65 3.45
C ASP A 18 -2.16 -3.41 2.41
N MET A 19 -2.30 -4.72 2.57
CA MET A 19 -3.00 -5.63 1.65
C MET A 19 -2.42 -5.68 0.22
N THR A 20 -1.32 -4.99 -0.03
CA THR A 20 -0.56 -5.06 -1.30
C THR A 20 0.77 -5.76 -1.11
N LEU A 21 1.67 -5.23 -0.26
CA LEU A 21 2.97 -5.84 0.05
C LEU A 21 2.93 -6.71 1.32
N ILE A 22 2.03 -6.40 2.25
CA ILE A 22 1.90 -7.08 3.55
C ILE A 22 0.46 -7.45 3.86
N ASP A 23 0.24 -8.60 4.51
CA ASP A 23 -1.06 -8.97 5.08
C ASP A 23 -1.23 -8.28 6.45
N THR A 24 -1.91 -7.14 6.42
CA THR A 24 -2.11 -6.31 7.62
C THR A 24 -3.18 -6.86 8.57
N VAL A 25 -4.06 -7.73 8.10
CA VAL A 25 -5.23 -8.21 8.86
C VAL A 25 -4.87 -8.72 10.25
N PRO A 26 -3.93 -9.66 10.44
CA PRO A 26 -3.67 -10.22 11.77
C PRO A 26 -3.13 -9.16 12.75
N GLY A 27 -2.21 -8.31 12.30
CA GLY A 27 -1.63 -7.27 13.17
C GLY A 27 -2.64 -6.18 13.52
N PHE A 28 -3.46 -5.76 12.57
CA PHE A 28 -4.52 -4.77 12.80
C PHE A 28 -5.54 -5.30 13.83
N ALA A 29 -5.94 -6.57 13.70
CA ALA A 29 -6.81 -7.26 14.64
C ALA A 29 -6.22 -7.28 16.07
N ASP A 30 -4.94 -7.59 16.20
CA ASP A 30 -4.27 -7.64 17.52
C ASP A 30 -4.23 -6.27 18.19
N VAL A 31 -3.98 -5.18 17.43
CA VAL A 31 -4.02 -3.81 17.95
C VAL A 31 -5.44 -3.39 18.33
N LEU A 32 -6.46 -3.72 17.53
CA LEU A 32 -7.86 -3.43 17.88
C LEU A 32 -8.27 -4.11 19.17
N ARG A 33 -7.89 -5.38 19.36
CA ARG A 33 -8.15 -6.11 20.61
C ARG A 33 -7.43 -5.46 21.81
N ALA A 34 -6.20 -4.99 21.63
CA ALA A 34 -5.46 -4.28 22.67
C ALA A 34 -6.12 -2.94 23.00
N LEU A 35 -6.48 -2.15 22.00
CA LEU A 35 -7.19 -0.88 22.17
C LEU A 35 -8.55 -1.08 22.85
N GLY A 36 -9.32 -2.08 22.43
CA GLY A 36 -10.61 -2.39 23.03
C GLY A 36 -10.50 -2.71 24.52
N ARG A 37 -9.48 -3.49 24.91
CA ARG A 37 -9.22 -3.76 26.35
C ARG A 37 -8.91 -2.49 27.15
N GLU A 38 -8.14 -1.55 26.58
CA GLU A 38 -7.81 -0.28 27.25
C GLU A 38 -9.02 0.65 27.38
N LEU A 39 -9.85 0.71 26.35
CA LEU A 39 -11.01 1.61 26.29
C LEU A 39 -12.27 1.00 26.94
N GLY A 40 -12.27 -0.31 27.25
CA GLY A 40 -13.47 -1.03 27.70
C GLY A 40 -14.53 -1.16 26.59
N VAL A 41 -14.11 -1.23 25.33
CA VAL A 41 -14.96 -1.32 24.13
C VAL A 41 -14.76 -2.69 23.47
N ASP A 42 -15.84 -3.38 23.16
CA ASP A 42 -15.82 -4.62 22.39
C ASP A 42 -15.97 -4.30 20.90
N PHE A 43 -14.83 -4.16 20.20
CA PHE A 43 -14.82 -3.92 18.77
C PHE A 43 -15.16 -5.20 18.01
N PRO A 44 -16.02 -5.16 16.95
CA PRO A 44 -16.27 -6.30 16.07
C PRO A 44 -15.08 -6.51 15.12
N VAL A 45 -13.96 -7.02 15.66
CA VAL A 45 -12.65 -7.04 15.02
C VAL A 45 -12.70 -7.73 13.65
N GLU A 46 -13.38 -8.86 13.55
CA GLU A 46 -13.51 -9.62 12.30
C GLU A 46 -14.18 -8.79 11.21
N GLN A 47 -15.28 -8.09 11.53
CA GLN A 47 -15.97 -7.21 10.58
C GLN A 47 -15.13 -5.99 10.19
N MET A 48 -14.40 -5.40 11.16
CA MET A 48 -13.55 -4.23 10.91
C MET A 48 -12.32 -4.56 10.05
N THR A 49 -11.92 -5.83 9.99
CA THR A 49 -10.76 -6.29 9.21
C THR A 49 -11.14 -6.88 7.85
N GLU A 50 -12.42 -7.15 7.57
CA GLU A 50 -12.86 -7.70 6.28
C GLU A 50 -12.55 -6.78 5.09
N ARG A 51 -12.60 -5.47 5.29
CA ARG A 51 -12.41 -4.47 4.23
C ARG A 51 -11.51 -3.35 4.72
N LEU A 52 -10.23 -3.67 4.93
CA LEU A 52 -9.21 -2.66 5.20
C LEU A 52 -8.97 -1.83 3.93
N GLY A 53 -8.67 -0.55 4.11
CA GLY A 53 -8.46 0.42 3.02
C GLY A 53 -8.82 1.83 3.47
N PRO A 54 -10.00 2.08 4.06
CA PRO A 54 -10.34 3.39 4.61
C PRO A 54 -9.40 3.81 5.74
N PRO A 55 -9.24 5.14 5.99
CA PRO A 55 -8.51 5.65 7.14
C PRO A 55 -9.04 5.07 8.47
N LEU A 56 -8.12 4.86 9.41
CA LEU A 56 -8.45 4.28 10.74
C LEU A 56 -9.60 5.00 11.45
N GLU A 57 -9.64 6.33 11.36
CA GLU A 57 -10.67 7.15 11.99
C GLU A 57 -12.07 6.82 11.44
N HIS A 58 -12.19 6.50 10.15
CA HIS A 58 -13.46 6.06 9.56
C HIS A 58 -13.89 4.70 10.10
N LEU A 59 -12.94 3.79 10.33
CA LEU A 59 -13.24 2.47 10.91
C LEU A 59 -13.67 2.60 12.39
N LEU A 60 -13.11 3.53 13.14
CA LEU A 60 -13.45 3.77 14.54
C LEU A 60 -14.77 4.56 14.71
N ALA A 61 -15.15 5.39 13.75
CA ALA A 61 -16.32 6.29 13.85
C ALA A 61 -17.66 5.55 14.06
N GLY A 62 -17.76 4.28 13.61
CA GLY A 62 -18.96 3.47 13.87
C GLY A 62 -19.05 2.88 15.29
N HIS A 63 -17.99 3.02 16.10
CA HIS A 63 -17.84 2.29 17.37
C HIS A 63 -17.50 3.16 18.56
N LEU A 64 -17.12 4.43 18.33
CA LEU A 64 -16.73 5.38 19.37
C LEU A 64 -17.48 6.71 19.20
N PRO A 65 -17.72 7.46 20.29
CA PRO A 65 -18.13 8.85 20.21
C PRO A 65 -17.12 9.69 19.43
N GLU A 66 -17.60 10.71 18.72
CA GLU A 66 -16.78 11.55 17.84
C GLU A 66 -15.53 12.13 18.52
N GLU A 67 -15.70 12.60 19.77
CA GLU A 67 -14.61 13.18 20.57
C GLU A 67 -13.53 12.16 20.97
N GLN A 68 -13.82 10.87 20.90
CA GLN A 68 -12.88 9.79 21.25
C GLN A 68 -12.14 9.24 20.03
N ILE A 69 -12.60 9.48 18.81
CA ILE A 69 -12.04 8.90 17.59
C ILE A 69 -10.56 9.29 17.42
N GLY A 70 -10.24 10.57 17.48
CA GLY A 70 -8.87 11.07 17.34
C GLY A 70 -7.91 10.47 18.40
N PRO A 71 -8.24 10.62 19.72
CA PRO A 71 -7.41 10.02 20.78
C PRO A 71 -7.27 8.49 20.65
N ALA A 72 -8.32 7.76 20.24
CA ALA A 72 -8.25 6.32 20.02
C ALA A 72 -7.36 5.97 18.81
N GLY A 73 -7.43 6.75 17.73
CA GLY A 73 -6.55 6.60 16.58
C GLY A 73 -5.08 6.79 16.95
N ASP A 74 -4.77 7.82 17.73
CA ASP A 74 -3.40 8.05 18.22
C ASP A 74 -2.93 6.90 19.13
N ARG A 75 -3.83 6.41 20.02
CA ARG A 75 -3.51 5.28 20.89
C ARG A 75 -3.30 3.99 20.08
N PHE A 76 -4.13 3.73 19.07
CA PHE A 76 -3.94 2.62 18.15
C PHE A 76 -2.55 2.64 17.52
N ARG A 77 -2.12 3.80 17.00
CA ARG A 77 -0.79 3.96 16.38
C ARG A 77 0.34 3.75 17.38
N ALA A 78 0.15 4.15 18.64
CA ALA A 78 1.13 3.93 19.69
C ALA A 78 1.23 2.46 20.15
N LEU A 79 0.12 1.70 20.12
CA LEU A 79 0.10 0.27 20.41
C LEU A 79 0.64 -0.59 19.28
N TYR A 80 0.63 -0.07 18.06
CA TYR A 80 0.94 -0.81 16.85
C TYR A 80 2.31 -1.52 16.85
N PRO A 81 3.42 -0.88 17.29
CA PRO A 81 4.73 -1.52 17.33
C PRO A 81 4.77 -2.80 18.18
N ASP A 82 4.05 -2.80 19.30
CA ASP A 82 4.09 -3.90 20.26
C ASP A 82 3.18 -5.06 19.89
N HIS A 83 2.11 -4.81 19.13
CA HIS A 83 1.06 -5.78 18.88
C HIS A 83 0.98 -6.25 17.41
N ALA A 84 1.34 -5.43 16.44
CA ALA A 84 1.13 -5.74 15.04
C ALA A 84 2.36 -6.31 14.31
N ILE A 85 3.55 -5.78 14.63
CA ILE A 85 4.73 -5.97 13.76
C ILE A 85 5.11 -7.44 13.58
N THR A 86 4.96 -8.27 14.63
CA THR A 86 5.33 -9.69 14.56
C THR A 86 4.28 -10.57 13.88
N SER A 87 3.03 -10.15 13.86
CA SER A 87 1.90 -10.92 13.32
C SER A 87 1.66 -10.70 11.83
N VAL A 88 2.27 -9.66 11.24
CA VAL A 88 2.06 -9.25 9.85
C VAL A 88 3.14 -9.87 8.95
N PRO A 89 2.79 -10.80 8.04
CA PRO A 89 3.73 -11.33 7.05
C PRO A 89 3.77 -10.47 5.78
N ALA A 90 4.82 -10.65 4.97
CA ALA A 90 4.78 -10.22 3.58
C ALA A 90 3.78 -11.08 2.79
N LEU A 91 3.05 -10.46 1.87
CA LEU A 91 2.18 -11.18 0.95
C LEU A 91 2.99 -11.98 -0.08
N PRO A 92 2.44 -13.10 -0.58
CA PRO A 92 3.10 -13.88 -1.62
C PRO A 92 3.44 -13.03 -2.84
N GLY A 93 4.69 -13.11 -3.30
CA GLY A 93 5.18 -12.33 -4.44
C GLY A 93 5.75 -10.95 -4.10
N ALA A 94 5.57 -10.41 -2.88
CA ALA A 94 6.03 -9.07 -2.54
C ALA A 94 7.54 -8.86 -2.80
N HIS A 95 8.40 -9.74 -2.32
CA HIS A 95 9.84 -9.64 -2.57
C HIS A 95 10.18 -9.77 -4.06
N ALA A 96 9.56 -10.74 -4.75
CA ALA A 96 9.80 -10.97 -6.18
C ALA A 96 9.37 -9.76 -7.02
N ALA A 97 8.27 -9.09 -6.67
CA ALA A 97 7.82 -7.87 -7.33
C ALA A 97 8.83 -6.71 -7.18
N LEU A 98 9.33 -6.49 -5.95
CA LEU A 98 10.34 -5.45 -5.71
C LEU A 98 11.67 -5.78 -6.43
N ASP A 99 12.06 -7.06 -6.45
CA ASP A 99 13.28 -7.51 -7.13
C ASP A 99 13.15 -7.41 -8.65
N ALA A 100 11.97 -7.68 -9.23
CA ALA A 100 11.71 -7.50 -10.65
C ALA A 100 11.92 -6.05 -11.10
N VAL A 101 11.38 -5.07 -10.34
CA VAL A 101 11.62 -3.64 -10.62
C VAL A 101 13.12 -3.33 -10.65
N ARG A 102 13.86 -3.81 -9.66
CA ARG A 102 15.32 -3.61 -9.58
C ARG A 102 16.07 -4.33 -10.67
N GLY A 103 15.61 -5.52 -11.06
CA GLY A 103 16.18 -6.29 -12.18
C GLY A 103 16.17 -5.52 -13.50
N HIS A 104 15.20 -4.65 -13.71
CA HIS A 104 15.12 -3.71 -14.82
C HIS A 104 15.88 -2.38 -14.58
N GLY A 105 16.69 -2.28 -13.53
CA GLY A 105 17.38 -1.03 -13.18
C GLY A 105 16.43 0.07 -12.68
N GLY A 106 15.24 -0.32 -12.23
CA GLY A 106 14.18 0.57 -11.77
C GLY A 106 14.29 0.95 -10.29
N ARG A 107 13.38 1.80 -9.85
CA ARG A 107 13.24 2.26 -8.45
C ARG A 107 11.90 1.85 -7.87
N VAL A 108 11.93 1.47 -6.59
CA VAL A 108 10.76 1.06 -5.81
C VAL A 108 10.37 2.19 -4.87
N LEU A 109 9.12 2.64 -4.97
CA LEU A 109 8.51 3.56 -4.03
C LEU A 109 7.46 2.81 -3.20
N VAL A 110 7.35 3.13 -1.92
CA VAL A 110 6.19 2.73 -1.10
C VAL A 110 5.45 4.00 -0.71
N VAL A 111 4.21 4.13 -1.19
CA VAL A 111 3.35 5.30 -0.95
C VAL A 111 2.03 4.82 -0.37
N THR A 112 1.80 5.05 0.92
CA THR A 112 0.75 4.39 1.68
C THR A 112 -0.02 5.31 2.61
N GLY A 113 -1.28 4.99 2.89
CA GLY A 113 -2.08 5.64 3.92
C GLY A 113 -1.61 5.33 5.35
N LYS A 114 -0.80 4.28 5.52
CA LYS A 114 -0.28 3.88 6.82
C LYS A 114 0.61 4.95 7.46
N PHE A 115 0.52 5.09 8.78
CA PHE A 115 1.41 5.96 9.56
C PHE A 115 2.88 5.63 9.31
N THR A 116 3.66 6.59 8.84
CA THR A 116 5.03 6.40 8.33
C THR A 116 5.95 5.62 9.29
N PRO A 117 5.99 5.89 10.62
CA PRO A 117 6.81 5.11 11.53
C PRO A 117 6.42 3.62 11.56
N ASN A 118 5.12 3.29 11.55
CA ASN A 118 4.64 1.92 11.56
C ASN A 118 4.90 1.21 10.22
N ALA A 119 4.77 1.92 9.09
CA ALA A 119 5.15 1.42 7.77
C ALA A 119 6.64 1.05 7.73
N ARG A 120 7.51 1.92 8.25
CA ARG A 120 8.96 1.68 8.31
C ARG A 120 9.29 0.40 9.08
N LEU A 121 8.64 0.16 10.23
CA LEU A 121 8.86 -1.04 11.03
C LEU A 121 8.56 -2.33 10.25
N HIS A 122 7.51 -2.34 9.42
CA HIS A 122 7.21 -3.50 8.57
C HIS A 122 8.24 -3.70 7.47
N LEU A 123 8.60 -2.62 6.75
CA LEU A 123 9.60 -2.70 5.69
C LEU A 123 10.93 -3.23 6.23
N ASP A 124 11.39 -2.71 7.38
CA ASP A 124 12.65 -3.12 8.00
C ASP A 124 12.58 -4.59 8.48
N ARG A 125 11.49 -4.98 9.16
CA ARG A 125 11.34 -6.35 9.67
C ARG A 125 11.26 -7.40 8.57
N LEU A 126 10.57 -7.07 7.47
CA LEU A 126 10.31 -8.00 6.37
C LEU A 126 11.36 -7.91 5.24
N ASP A 127 12.40 -7.08 5.40
CA ASP A 127 13.41 -6.77 4.38
C ASP A 127 12.78 -6.36 3.03
N LEU A 128 11.66 -5.62 3.09
CA LEU A 128 11.01 -5.04 1.92
C LEU A 128 11.67 -3.68 1.63
N ARG A 129 12.70 -3.70 0.80
CA ARG A 129 13.50 -2.50 0.52
C ARG A 129 12.75 -1.57 -0.43
N ALA A 130 12.63 -0.31 -0.03
CA ALA A 130 12.11 0.78 -0.86
C ALA A 130 13.14 1.90 -0.98
N ASP A 131 13.24 2.49 -2.16
CA ASP A 131 14.11 3.66 -2.41
C ASP A 131 13.50 4.92 -1.80
N ARG A 132 12.18 4.98 -1.68
CA ARG A 132 11.43 5.99 -0.93
C ARG A 132 10.25 5.35 -0.21
N LEU A 133 10.00 5.77 1.03
CA LEU A 133 8.77 5.51 1.76
C LEU A 133 8.09 6.85 2.06
N GLU A 134 6.84 6.98 1.59
CA GLU A 134 5.93 8.06 1.96
C GLU A 134 4.68 7.47 2.59
N GLY A 135 4.48 7.74 3.86
CA GLY A 135 3.30 7.30 4.60
C GLY A 135 2.37 8.46 4.91
N TRP A 136 1.18 8.13 5.47
CA TRP A 136 0.15 9.11 5.78
C TRP A 136 -0.44 9.82 4.56
N VAL A 137 -0.37 9.17 3.39
CA VAL A 137 -0.87 9.68 2.11
C VAL A 137 -1.93 8.75 1.55
N TRP A 138 -3.13 9.26 1.31
CA TRP A 138 -4.29 8.46 0.92
C TRP A 138 -4.98 8.99 -0.34
N GLY A 139 -5.53 8.07 -1.16
CA GLY A 139 -6.26 8.39 -2.38
C GLY A 139 -5.47 9.29 -3.33
N VAL A 140 -6.10 10.31 -3.86
CA VAL A 140 -5.49 11.26 -4.80
C VAL A 140 -4.27 12.01 -4.23
N GLY A 141 -4.10 12.05 -2.90
CA GLY A 141 -2.92 12.62 -2.27
C GLY A 141 -1.62 11.86 -2.62
N LYS A 142 -1.70 10.57 -2.99
CA LYS A 142 -0.56 9.77 -3.46
C LYS A 142 0.04 10.33 -4.76
N ALA A 143 -0.77 11.01 -5.57
CA ALA A 143 -0.36 11.51 -6.88
C ALA A 143 0.79 12.53 -6.83
N GLU A 144 0.88 13.35 -5.79
CA GLU A 144 1.96 14.33 -5.66
C GLU A 144 3.32 13.61 -5.58
N VAL A 145 3.42 12.62 -4.71
CA VAL A 145 4.65 11.83 -4.52
C VAL A 145 4.99 11.02 -5.78
N LEU A 146 3.99 10.39 -6.40
CA LEU A 146 4.19 9.60 -7.61
C LEU A 146 4.72 10.45 -8.77
N ARG A 147 4.18 11.66 -8.97
CA ARG A 147 4.67 12.60 -10.00
C ARG A 147 6.07 13.12 -9.68
N GLU A 148 6.32 13.48 -8.42
CA GLU A 148 7.63 13.99 -7.97
C GLU A 148 8.75 13.00 -8.27
N GLU A 149 8.47 11.70 -8.08
CA GLU A 149 9.42 10.62 -8.31
C GLU A 149 9.40 10.07 -9.75
N GLY A 150 8.46 10.52 -10.58
CA GLY A 150 8.30 10.07 -11.97
C GLY A 150 7.81 8.63 -12.08
N ALA A 151 6.94 8.19 -11.16
CA ALA A 151 6.36 6.86 -11.19
C ALA A 151 5.49 6.66 -12.42
N GLY A 152 5.82 5.69 -13.26
CA GLY A 152 5.01 5.30 -14.42
C GLY A 152 3.96 4.24 -14.10
N VAL A 153 4.10 3.56 -12.96
CA VAL A 153 3.20 2.49 -12.49
C VAL A 153 2.95 2.66 -11.01
N TYR A 154 1.70 2.45 -10.59
CA TYR A 154 1.35 2.32 -9.18
C TYR A 154 0.53 1.05 -8.94
N VAL A 155 0.95 0.25 -7.96
CA VAL A 155 0.37 -1.04 -7.61
C VAL A 155 -0.37 -0.93 -6.27
N GLY A 156 -1.63 -1.33 -6.22
CA GLY A 156 -2.44 -1.30 -5.01
C GLY A 156 -3.59 -2.30 -5.05
N ASP A 157 -4.38 -2.37 -3.98
CA ASP A 157 -5.50 -3.31 -3.83
C ASP A 157 -6.87 -2.62 -3.72
N HIS A 158 -6.87 -1.29 -3.68
CA HIS A 158 -8.08 -0.51 -3.38
C HIS A 158 -8.42 0.49 -4.49
N VAL A 159 -9.71 0.82 -4.64
CA VAL A 159 -10.19 1.82 -5.63
C VAL A 159 -9.48 3.18 -5.49
N HIS A 160 -9.10 3.58 -4.29
CA HIS A 160 -8.35 4.82 -4.05
C HIS A 160 -6.90 4.76 -4.53
N ASP A 161 -6.35 3.57 -4.75
CA ASP A 161 -5.04 3.39 -5.39
C ASP A 161 -5.15 3.66 -6.88
N VAL A 162 -6.24 3.21 -7.50
CA VAL A 162 -6.58 3.51 -8.90
C VAL A 162 -6.71 5.02 -9.10
N GLU A 163 -7.48 5.70 -8.23
CA GLU A 163 -7.63 7.17 -8.25
C GLU A 163 -6.28 7.89 -8.10
N GLY A 164 -5.45 7.41 -7.17
CA GLY A 164 -4.11 7.97 -6.92
C GLY A 164 -3.16 7.80 -8.11
N ALA A 165 -3.16 6.63 -8.75
CA ALA A 165 -2.39 6.33 -9.94
C ALA A 165 -2.80 7.23 -11.10
N HIS A 166 -4.08 7.28 -11.44
CA HIS A 166 -4.59 8.10 -12.54
C HIS A 166 -4.39 9.60 -12.30
N ALA A 167 -4.57 10.06 -11.06
CA ALA A 167 -4.26 11.44 -10.72
C ALA A 167 -2.78 11.78 -10.92
N ALA A 168 -1.89 10.80 -10.92
CA ALA A 168 -0.45 10.95 -11.19
C ALA A 168 -0.06 10.74 -12.66
N ASP A 169 -1.01 10.45 -13.54
CA ASP A 169 -0.77 9.98 -14.91
C ASP A 169 0.07 8.68 -14.95
N ALA A 170 -0.01 7.87 -13.88
CA ALA A 170 0.63 6.57 -13.77
C ALA A 170 -0.37 5.45 -14.11
N LEU A 171 0.14 4.35 -14.68
CA LEU A 171 -0.64 3.16 -14.94
C LEU A 171 -1.03 2.49 -13.62
N SER A 172 -2.32 2.17 -13.47
CA SER A 172 -2.86 1.51 -12.30
C SER A 172 -2.83 -0.01 -12.45
N VAL A 173 -2.10 -0.70 -11.57
CA VAL A 173 -2.09 -2.16 -11.47
C VAL A 173 -2.74 -2.56 -10.16
N SER A 174 -3.87 -3.23 -10.24
CA SER A 174 -4.59 -3.70 -9.04
C SER A 174 -4.29 -5.15 -8.74
N VAL A 175 -4.13 -5.49 -7.44
CA VAL A 175 -4.03 -6.86 -6.94
C VAL A 175 -5.27 -7.22 -6.12
N LEU A 176 -5.74 -8.48 -6.22
CA LEU A 176 -6.95 -8.95 -5.54
C LEU A 176 -6.66 -9.49 -4.13
N THR A 177 -5.69 -8.92 -3.45
CA THR A 177 -5.29 -9.34 -2.10
C THR A 177 -5.94 -8.53 -0.98
N GLY A 178 -6.63 -7.43 -1.33
CA GLY A 178 -7.37 -6.59 -0.40
C GLY A 178 -8.87 -6.83 -0.36
N GLY A 179 -9.59 -5.85 0.19
CA GLY A 179 -11.04 -5.94 0.38
C GLY A 179 -11.88 -5.56 -0.83
N CYS A 180 -11.29 -5.03 -1.92
CA CYS A 180 -12.02 -4.69 -3.14
C CYS A 180 -12.13 -5.89 -4.08
N THR A 181 -13.32 -6.06 -4.65
CA THR A 181 -13.57 -7.07 -5.68
C THR A 181 -12.99 -6.65 -7.02
N ARG A 182 -12.76 -7.61 -7.92
CA ARG A 182 -12.36 -7.34 -9.31
C ARG A 182 -13.32 -6.35 -10.01
N SER A 183 -14.62 -6.48 -9.79
CA SER A 183 -15.62 -5.59 -10.40
C SER A 183 -15.46 -4.15 -9.89
N GLU A 184 -15.29 -3.95 -8.59
CA GLU A 184 -15.10 -2.62 -8.01
C GLU A 184 -13.83 -1.94 -8.55
N LEU A 185 -12.73 -2.69 -8.73
CA LEU A 185 -11.48 -2.17 -9.29
C LEU A 185 -11.62 -1.82 -10.78
N LEU A 186 -12.30 -2.67 -11.55
CA LEU A 186 -12.58 -2.39 -12.96
C LEU A 186 -13.53 -1.20 -13.14
N ASP A 187 -14.55 -1.07 -12.29
CA ASP A 187 -15.47 0.06 -12.29
C ASP A 187 -14.77 1.37 -11.91
N ALA A 188 -13.72 1.31 -11.08
CA ALA A 188 -12.84 2.44 -10.78
C ALA A 188 -11.88 2.78 -11.93
N GLY A 189 -11.79 1.93 -12.94
CA GLY A 189 -11.00 2.16 -14.16
C GLY A 189 -9.58 1.65 -14.11
N THR A 190 -9.24 0.70 -13.20
CA THR A 190 -7.87 0.13 -13.18
C THR A 190 -7.45 -0.38 -14.55
N ASP A 191 -6.19 -0.14 -14.93
CA ASP A 191 -5.67 -0.53 -16.23
C ASP A 191 -5.33 -2.02 -16.30
N VAL A 192 -4.88 -2.60 -15.17
CA VAL A 192 -4.48 -4.00 -15.06
C VAL A 192 -5.00 -4.59 -13.76
N VAL A 193 -5.48 -5.84 -13.81
CA VAL A 193 -5.85 -6.60 -12.60
C VAL A 193 -5.09 -7.92 -12.56
N LEU A 194 -4.29 -8.11 -11.52
CA LEU A 194 -3.56 -9.33 -11.20
C LEU A 194 -4.25 -10.05 -10.03
N GLU A 195 -4.19 -11.37 -9.97
CA GLU A 195 -4.69 -12.12 -8.81
C GLU A 195 -3.85 -11.82 -7.56
N SER A 196 -2.55 -11.66 -7.71
CA SER A 196 -1.61 -11.31 -6.64
C SER A 196 -0.29 -10.80 -7.22
N LEU A 197 0.62 -10.35 -6.35
CA LEU A 197 1.98 -9.96 -6.73
C LEU A 197 2.83 -11.11 -7.30
N LEU A 198 2.37 -12.37 -7.23
CA LEU A 198 3.04 -13.49 -7.90
C LEU A 198 3.06 -13.33 -9.42
N GLU A 199 2.07 -12.65 -9.99
CA GLU A 199 1.97 -12.40 -11.44
C GLU A 199 2.73 -11.13 -11.86
N PHE A 200 3.08 -10.27 -10.91
CA PHE A 200 3.68 -8.97 -11.21
C PHE A 200 5.03 -9.04 -11.96
N PRO A 201 5.97 -9.94 -11.64
CA PRO A 201 7.24 -10.02 -12.38
C PRO A 201 7.06 -10.27 -13.87
N ASP A 202 6.24 -11.25 -14.22
CA ASP A 202 5.99 -11.61 -15.64
C ASP A 202 5.27 -10.48 -16.37
N TRP A 203 4.28 -9.87 -15.71
CA TRP A 203 3.60 -8.70 -16.25
C TRP A 203 4.56 -7.52 -16.48
N LEU A 204 5.46 -7.23 -15.54
CA LEU A 204 6.41 -6.14 -15.66
C LEU A 204 7.41 -6.38 -16.79
N ASP A 205 7.88 -7.63 -16.95
CA ASP A 205 8.78 -8.04 -18.04
C ASP A 205 8.15 -7.79 -19.42
N ASP A 206 6.87 -8.11 -19.59
CA ASP A 206 6.12 -7.86 -20.82
C ASP A 206 5.90 -6.35 -21.02
N HIS A 207 5.48 -5.63 -19.99
CA HIS A 207 5.24 -4.18 -20.04
C HIS A 207 6.49 -3.39 -20.45
N VAL A 208 7.65 -3.71 -19.87
CA VAL A 208 8.93 -3.04 -20.21
C VAL A 208 9.36 -3.38 -21.64
N ARG A 209 9.16 -4.63 -22.08
CA ARG A 209 9.50 -5.07 -23.46
C ARG A 209 8.67 -4.34 -24.51
N ASP A 210 7.36 -4.19 -24.26
CA ASP A 210 6.44 -3.50 -25.16
C ASP A 210 6.74 -2.00 -25.24
N GLY A 211 7.07 -1.36 -24.11
CA GLY A 211 7.50 0.03 -24.05
C GLY A 211 8.78 0.31 -24.83
N LEU A 212 9.72 -0.63 -24.88
CA LEU A 212 10.95 -0.53 -25.69
C LEU A 212 10.69 -0.77 -27.17
N GLY A 213 9.70 -1.62 -27.53
CA GLY A 213 9.32 -1.88 -28.92
C GLY A 213 8.66 -0.66 -29.60
N GLY A 214 7.95 0.18 -28.86
CA GLY A 214 7.30 1.39 -29.37
C GLY A 214 8.23 2.53 -29.75
N LEU A 215 9.50 2.50 -29.34
CA LEU A 215 10.51 3.53 -29.63
C LEU A 215 11.39 3.21 -30.86
N ALA A 216 11.22 2.03 -31.48
CA ALA A 216 12.02 1.55 -32.59
C ALA A 216 11.30 1.59 -33.96
N GLY A 217 10.14 2.25 -34.05
CA GLY A 217 9.30 2.36 -35.25
C GLY A 217 9.35 3.74 -35.90
#